data_a7617a96a5205a0bf045cd695abb2902
#
_entry.id   a7617a96a5205a0bf045cd695abb2902
#
_cell.length_a   1.000
_cell.length_b   1.000
_cell.length_c   1.000
_cell.angle_alpha   90.00
_cell.angle_beta   90.00
_cell.angle_gamma   90.00
#
_symmetry.space_group_name_H-M   'P 1'
#
loop_
_entity.id
_entity.type
_entity.pdbx_description
1 polymer ?
#
loop_
_entity_poly.entity_id
_entity_poly.type
_entity_poly.pdbx_seq_one_letter_code
_entity_poly.pdbx_strand_id
1 'polypeptide(L)'
;VVARVSRNAESLHERIAQLAQQTGTHVTAVNTGFTETGDVAVGSETVVSLRRPKIIVAADEPVSVTSYGAMWWTFDRMGVDFTPMTIQAIRSARLDDFNVIILPDGSPGGYFSRFGKPGADHLRAWVERGGTLILIKGAAVFGALKDVNLTSSRLVGSEEDDAAAAKPDAGAATQATPTPTPAAEGAQQQGRRAQQASAQTPEQQQIASGQTEKMEGAPPDLPPIASPSARPGRVPEGVPGAIFRATLDRTTPLTYGYEDVTLSVPVDSGYFFRPSKEGTNALIFSADEKQPLRVAGFIWPTTEQLLRGTAYVIEEPTGRGHVVLYAEDPNYRAIWRSTTRLFFNSFLFQPIF
;
A
#
# COMPACT_ATOMS: atom_id res chain seq x y z
N VAL A 1 26.60 -0.11 -0.49
CA VAL A 1 26.64 -0.62 -1.87
C VAL A 1 28.09 -0.72 -2.30
N VAL A 2 28.47 -1.82 -2.98
CA VAL A 2 29.84 -2.03 -3.49
C VAL A 2 29.81 -2.01 -5.02
N ALA A 3 30.63 -1.14 -5.63
CA ALA A 3 30.80 -1.07 -7.07
C ALA A 3 32.09 -1.81 -7.48
N ARG A 4 31.96 -2.95 -8.19
CA ARG A 4 33.11 -3.75 -8.63
C ARG A 4 33.73 -3.15 -9.90
N VAL A 5 35.00 -2.77 -9.85
CA VAL A 5 35.71 -2.18 -11.00
C VAL A 5 35.67 -3.10 -12.22
N SER A 6 35.93 -4.39 -12.05
CA SER A 6 36.00 -5.38 -13.13
C SER A 6 34.65 -5.66 -13.84
N ARG A 7 33.53 -5.20 -13.30
CA ARG A 7 32.17 -5.40 -13.87
C ARG A 7 31.53 -4.09 -14.34
N ASN A 8 32.28 -3.00 -14.35
CA ASN A 8 31.82 -1.69 -14.75
C ASN A 8 32.70 -1.11 -15.85
N ALA A 9 32.24 -0.03 -16.49
CA ALA A 9 33.02 0.66 -17.51
C ALA A 9 34.30 1.30 -16.93
N GLU A 10 35.31 1.53 -17.77
CA GLU A 10 36.59 2.16 -17.38
C GLU A 10 36.40 3.54 -16.72
N SER A 11 35.33 4.25 -17.09
CA SER A 11 34.94 5.56 -16.50
C SER A 11 34.30 5.46 -15.10
N LEU A 12 34.26 4.28 -14.47
CA LEU A 12 33.60 4.09 -13.17
C LEU A 12 34.11 5.06 -12.12
N HIS A 13 35.42 5.23 -11.99
CA HIS A 13 36.02 6.09 -10.96
C HIS A 13 35.58 7.56 -11.12
N GLU A 14 35.61 8.07 -12.35
CA GLU A 14 35.18 9.44 -12.65
C GLU A 14 33.68 9.65 -12.34
N ARG A 15 32.86 8.69 -12.75
CA ARG A 15 31.41 8.75 -12.51
C ARG A 15 31.07 8.68 -11.02
N ILE A 16 31.76 7.82 -10.25
CA ILE A 16 31.56 7.72 -8.80
C ILE A 16 32.00 9.03 -8.12
N ALA A 17 33.14 9.61 -8.54
CA ALA A 17 33.60 10.88 -7.97
C ALA A 17 32.61 12.02 -8.26
N GLN A 18 32.09 12.11 -9.48
CA GLN A 18 31.04 13.08 -9.83
C GLN A 18 29.77 12.90 -9.03
N LEU A 19 29.29 11.66 -8.90
CA LEU A 19 28.09 11.35 -8.10
C LEU A 19 28.30 11.69 -6.63
N ALA A 20 29.48 11.37 -6.07
CA ALA A 20 29.81 11.70 -4.68
C ALA A 20 29.77 13.22 -4.45
N GLN A 21 30.31 14.02 -5.38
CA GLN A 21 30.25 15.48 -5.30
C GLN A 21 28.83 16.03 -5.42
N GLN A 22 28.02 15.48 -6.33
CA GLN A 22 26.66 15.94 -6.58
C GLN A 22 25.69 15.61 -5.45
N THR A 23 25.89 14.46 -4.81
CA THR A 23 24.95 13.90 -3.81
C THR A 23 25.44 14.05 -2.37
N GLY A 24 26.68 14.44 -2.15
CA GLY A 24 27.30 14.44 -0.83
C GLY A 24 27.55 13.01 -0.27
N THR A 25 27.47 11.98 -1.11
CA THR A 25 27.65 10.59 -0.68
C THR A 25 29.13 10.32 -0.41
N HIS A 26 29.41 9.72 0.75
CA HIS A 26 30.76 9.28 1.07
C HIS A 26 31.12 8.00 0.31
N VAL A 27 32.25 7.99 -0.38
CA VAL A 27 32.77 6.84 -1.13
C VAL A 27 34.19 6.52 -0.68
N THR A 28 34.42 5.28 -0.31
CA THR A 28 35.74 4.76 0.09
C THR A 28 36.23 3.75 -0.94
N ALA A 29 37.43 3.95 -1.45
CA ALA A 29 38.10 2.97 -2.31
C ALA A 29 38.69 1.84 -1.44
N VAL A 30 38.45 0.59 -1.85
CA VAL A 30 39.02 -0.60 -1.18
C VAL A 30 39.68 -1.51 -2.22
N ASN A 31 40.81 -2.11 -1.87
CA ASN A 31 41.57 -2.98 -2.78
C ASN A 31 41.06 -4.42 -2.77
N THR A 32 40.29 -4.81 -1.78
CA THR A 32 39.78 -6.17 -1.60
C THR A 32 38.35 -6.15 -1.06
N GLY A 33 37.58 -7.18 -1.41
CA GLY A 33 36.28 -7.43 -0.82
C GLY A 33 36.32 -8.32 0.43
N PHE A 34 37.51 -8.73 0.87
CA PHE A 34 37.66 -9.43 2.15
C PHE A 34 37.66 -8.43 3.30
N THR A 35 36.93 -8.75 4.35
CA THR A 35 36.92 -7.98 5.60
C THR A 35 37.93 -8.59 6.56
N GLU A 36 38.79 -7.77 7.17
CA GLU A 36 39.71 -8.19 8.22
C GLU A 36 39.00 -8.49 9.54
N THR A 37 37.82 -7.88 9.71
CA THR A 37 36.95 -8.04 10.89
C THR A 37 35.51 -8.12 10.45
N GLY A 38 34.76 -9.10 10.97
CA GLY A 38 33.34 -9.32 10.67
C GLY A 38 33.07 -10.51 9.76
N ASP A 39 31.84 -10.98 9.76
CA ASP A 39 31.43 -12.24 9.15
C ASP A 39 30.96 -12.11 7.68
N VAL A 40 30.89 -10.88 7.13
CA VAL A 40 30.33 -10.60 5.80
C VAL A 40 31.42 -10.05 4.87
N ALA A 41 31.87 -10.87 3.92
CA ALA A 41 32.74 -10.46 2.82
C ALA A 41 32.00 -10.31 1.51
N VAL A 42 32.53 -9.54 0.55
CA VAL A 42 32.01 -9.49 -0.82
C VAL A 42 32.16 -10.88 -1.45
N GLY A 43 31.03 -11.57 -1.65
CA GLY A 43 30.98 -12.96 -2.11
C GLY A 43 30.26 -13.90 -1.15
N SER A 44 29.89 -13.42 0.06
CA SER A 44 28.96 -14.15 0.93
C SER A 44 27.55 -14.17 0.32
N GLU A 45 26.72 -15.11 0.76
CA GLU A 45 25.33 -15.23 0.30
C GLU A 45 24.48 -14.00 0.60
N THR A 46 24.89 -13.18 1.58
CA THR A 46 24.23 -11.92 1.94
C THR A 46 24.59 -10.74 1.03
N VAL A 47 25.54 -10.91 0.10
CA VAL A 47 25.93 -9.88 -0.87
C VAL A 47 25.36 -10.20 -2.23
N VAL A 48 24.29 -9.52 -2.60
CA VAL A 48 23.54 -9.75 -3.83
C VAL A 48 23.86 -8.69 -4.91
N SER A 49 23.71 -9.09 -6.18
CA SER A 49 23.95 -8.18 -7.31
C SER A 49 22.72 -7.32 -7.56
N LEU A 50 22.89 -5.99 -7.53
CA LEU A 50 21.84 -5.06 -7.94
C LEU A 50 21.45 -5.31 -9.39
N ARG A 51 20.15 -5.31 -9.65
CA ARG A 51 19.58 -5.38 -10.99
C ARG A 51 19.02 -4.01 -11.35
N ARG A 52 19.20 -3.60 -12.62
CA ARG A 52 18.56 -2.37 -13.08
C ARG A 52 17.03 -2.56 -13.03
N PRO A 53 16.28 -1.66 -12.38
CA PRO A 53 14.83 -1.74 -12.39
C PRO A 53 14.30 -1.48 -13.80
N LYS A 54 13.41 -2.36 -14.25
CA LYS A 54 12.62 -2.23 -15.46
C LYS A 54 11.16 -2.13 -15.04
N ILE A 55 10.66 -0.91 -14.99
CA ILE A 55 9.44 -0.55 -14.28
C ILE A 55 8.27 -0.41 -15.26
N ILE A 56 7.15 -1.06 -14.95
CA ILE A 56 5.83 -0.74 -15.49
C ILE A 56 5.06 0.08 -14.47
N VAL A 57 4.35 1.10 -14.95
CA VAL A 57 3.39 1.86 -14.16
C VAL A 57 2.02 1.81 -14.83
N ALA A 58 0.99 1.41 -14.09
CA ALA A 58 -0.38 1.50 -14.58
C ALA A 58 -0.77 2.97 -14.78
N ALA A 59 -1.31 3.32 -15.96
CA ALA A 59 -1.49 4.71 -16.39
C ALA A 59 -2.91 5.08 -16.83
N ASP A 60 -3.86 4.13 -16.85
CA ASP A 60 -5.26 4.38 -17.22
C ASP A 60 -6.22 4.21 -16.03
N GLU A 61 -7.49 4.50 -16.24
CA GLU A 61 -8.50 4.26 -15.20
C GLU A 61 -8.42 2.82 -14.66
N PRO A 62 -8.50 2.62 -13.33
CA PRO A 62 -8.99 3.54 -12.31
C PRO A 62 -7.89 4.32 -11.57
N VAL A 63 -6.71 4.47 -12.15
CA VAL A 63 -5.58 5.17 -11.52
C VAL A 63 -5.94 6.64 -11.25
N SER A 64 -5.66 7.10 -10.04
CA SER A 64 -5.75 8.51 -9.67
C SER A 64 -4.74 9.35 -10.45
N VAL A 65 -5.21 10.34 -11.17
CA VAL A 65 -4.33 11.26 -11.93
C VAL A 65 -3.38 12.03 -11.03
N THR A 66 -3.75 12.29 -9.78
CA THR A 66 -2.91 12.97 -8.78
C THR A 66 -1.77 12.07 -8.32
N SER A 67 -2.06 10.81 -8.01
CA SER A 67 -1.03 9.83 -7.60
C SER A 67 -0.07 9.54 -8.75
N TYR A 68 -0.60 9.26 -9.94
CA TYR A 68 0.21 9.05 -11.13
C TYR A 68 1.10 10.25 -11.43
N GLY A 69 0.54 11.46 -11.42
CA GLY A 69 1.28 12.69 -11.72
C GLY A 69 2.38 12.98 -10.70
N ALA A 70 2.12 12.76 -9.40
CA ALA A 70 3.12 12.94 -8.35
C ALA A 70 4.28 11.95 -8.48
N MET A 71 3.98 10.68 -8.81
CA MET A 71 4.99 9.66 -9.07
C MET A 71 5.76 9.96 -10.34
N TRP A 72 5.07 10.28 -11.45
CA TRP A 72 5.69 10.65 -12.72
C TRP A 72 6.68 11.81 -12.52
N TRP A 73 6.26 12.88 -11.85
CA TRP A 73 7.12 14.03 -11.55
C TRP A 73 8.34 13.65 -10.71
N THR A 74 8.14 12.75 -9.71
CA THR A 74 9.24 12.25 -8.87
C THR A 74 10.24 11.45 -9.69
N PHE A 75 9.79 10.59 -10.59
CA PHE A 75 10.64 9.80 -11.49
C PHE A 75 11.40 10.66 -12.47
N ASP A 76 10.71 11.61 -13.11
CA ASP A 76 11.34 12.57 -14.04
C ASP A 76 12.48 13.34 -13.37
N ARG A 77 12.24 13.89 -12.19
CA ARG A 77 13.24 14.64 -11.41
C ARG A 77 14.44 13.80 -10.97
N MET A 78 14.25 12.51 -10.77
CA MET A 78 15.29 11.59 -10.32
C MET A 78 15.92 10.78 -11.46
N GLY A 79 15.50 11.00 -12.70
CA GLY A 79 16.00 10.31 -13.88
C GLY A 79 15.69 8.81 -13.86
N VAL A 80 14.52 8.41 -13.35
CA VAL A 80 14.06 7.01 -13.32
C VAL A 80 13.20 6.73 -14.54
N ASP A 81 13.68 5.84 -15.40
CA ASP A 81 12.93 5.37 -16.57
C ASP A 81 11.82 4.41 -16.17
N PHE A 82 10.65 4.55 -16.77
CA PHE A 82 9.55 3.61 -16.62
C PHE A 82 8.71 3.52 -17.91
N THR A 83 7.92 2.45 -18.02
CA THR A 83 6.99 2.22 -19.12
C THR A 83 5.56 2.37 -18.62
N PRO A 84 4.82 3.40 -19.07
CA PRO A 84 3.39 3.49 -18.77
C PRO A 84 2.63 2.41 -19.57
N MET A 85 1.74 1.68 -18.89
CA MET A 85 0.91 0.66 -19.53
C MET A 85 -0.54 0.75 -19.05
N THR A 86 -1.48 0.45 -19.93
CA THR A 86 -2.88 0.28 -19.52
C THR A 86 -3.04 -1.01 -18.70
N ILE A 87 -4.04 -1.04 -17.82
CA ILE A 87 -4.36 -2.25 -17.03
C ILE A 87 -4.67 -3.44 -17.95
N GLN A 88 -5.36 -3.18 -19.07
CA GLN A 88 -5.63 -4.22 -20.05
C GLN A 88 -4.33 -4.80 -20.65
N ALA A 89 -3.35 -3.95 -20.94
CA ALA A 89 -2.05 -4.40 -21.44
C ALA A 89 -1.28 -5.20 -20.35
N ILE A 90 -1.26 -4.72 -19.10
CA ILE A 90 -0.63 -5.44 -17.98
C ILE A 90 -1.27 -6.82 -17.79
N ARG A 91 -2.61 -6.91 -17.91
CA ARG A 91 -3.37 -8.16 -17.76
C ARG A 91 -3.05 -9.20 -18.81
N SER A 92 -2.72 -8.80 -20.04
CA SER A 92 -2.60 -9.70 -21.21
C SER A 92 -1.18 -9.83 -21.76
N ALA A 93 -0.26 -8.92 -21.42
CA ALA A 93 1.09 -8.93 -21.96
C ALA A 93 1.98 -9.98 -21.29
N ARG A 94 3.05 -10.36 -22.01
CA ARG A 94 4.19 -11.02 -21.37
C ARG A 94 4.99 -9.98 -20.59
N LEU A 95 5.15 -10.21 -19.28
CA LEU A 95 5.77 -9.26 -18.36
C LEU A 95 7.23 -9.64 -18.04
N ASP A 96 7.78 -10.65 -18.71
CA ASP A 96 9.11 -11.26 -18.38
C ASP A 96 10.29 -10.28 -18.58
N ASP A 97 10.10 -9.23 -19.41
CA ASP A 97 11.12 -8.20 -19.63
C ASP A 97 11.19 -7.16 -18.51
N PHE A 98 10.23 -7.18 -17.59
CA PHE A 98 10.09 -6.25 -16.49
C PHE A 98 10.29 -6.95 -15.15
N ASN A 99 10.83 -6.24 -14.18
CA ASN A 99 11.04 -6.76 -12.83
C ASN A 99 10.28 -5.97 -11.75
N VAL A 100 9.65 -4.85 -12.12
CA VAL A 100 8.83 -4.03 -11.21
C VAL A 100 7.52 -3.64 -11.89
N ILE A 101 6.41 -3.82 -11.19
CA ILE A 101 5.09 -3.27 -11.58
C ILE A 101 4.58 -2.40 -10.44
N ILE A 102 4.16 -1.19 -10.77
CA ILE A 102 3.58 -0.25 -9.81
C ILE A 102 2.12 0.01 -10.19
N LEU A 103 1.24 -0.23 -9.25
CA LEU A 103 -0.16 0.19 -9.32
C LEU A 103 -0.35 1.39 -8.38
N PRO A 104 -0.48 2.62 -8.94
CA PRO A 104 -0.70 3.84 -8.16
C PRO A 104 -2.02 3.81 -7.38
N ASP A 105 -2.30 4.84 -6.57
CA ASP A 105 -3.62 5.01 -5.97
C ASP A 105 -4.71 5.04 -7.04
N GLY A 106 -5.88 4.52 -6.68
CA GLY A 106 -7.05 4.47 -7.54
C GLY A 106 -8.21 3.76 -6.85
N SER A 107 -9.35 3.68 -7.51
CA SER A 107 -10.51 2.98 -6.95
C SER A 107 -10.24 1.47 -6.80
N PRO A 108 -10.34 0.89 -5.59
CA PRO A 108 -10.16 -0.55 -5.40
C PRO A 108 -11.12 -1.40 -6.24
N GLY A 109 -12.40 -1.02 -6.25
CA GLY A 109 -13.43 -1.65 -7.08
C GLY A 109 -13.17 -1.48 -8.59
N GLY A 110 -12.62 -0.33 -8.99
CA GLY A 110 -12.18 -0.07 -10.35
C GLY A 110 -11.04 -1.00 -10.77
N TYR A 111 -10.04 -1.19 -9.92
CA TYR A 111 -8.98 -2.17 -10.16
C TYR A 111 -9.54 -3.59 -10.27
N PHE A 112 -10.42 -3.98 -9.34
CA PHE A 112 -11.05 -5.29 -9.39
C PHE A 112 -11.86 -5.51 -10.68
N SER A 113 -12.64 -4.52 -11.12
CA SER A 113 -13.43 -4.63 -12.35
C SER A 113 -12.58 -4.76 -13.62
N ARG A 114 -11.39 -4.14 -13.65
CA ARG A 114 -10.48 -4.18 -14.81
C ARG A 114 -9.59 -5.42 -14.83
N PHE A 115 -8.98 -5.78 -13.71
CA PHE A 115 -8.14 -6.99 -13.62
C PHE A 115 -8.98 -8.26 -13.57
N GLY A 116 -10.05 -8.26 -12.76
CA GLY A 116 -10.78 -9.46 -12.37
C GLY A 116 -9.87 -10.50 -11.71
N LYS A 117 -10.44 -11.62 -11.33
CA LYS A 117 -9.64 -12.74 -10.78
C LYS A 117 -8.53 -13.22 -11.73
N PRO A 118 -8.78 -13.40 -13.06
CA PRO A 118 -7.71 -13.85 -13.98
C PRO A 118 -6.52 -12.88 -14.04
N GLY A 119 -6.76 -11.57 -14.00
CA GLY A 119 -5.68 -10.59 -13.99
C GLY A 119 -4.90 -10.58 -12.66
N ALA A 120 -5.58 -10.77 -11.54
CA ALA A 120 -4.94 -10.93 -10.24
C ALA A 120 -4.06 -12.20 -10.20
N ASP A 121 -4.56 -13.32 -10.73
CA ASP A 121 -3.82 -14.58 -10.83
C ASP A 121 -2.60 -14.42 -11.76
N HIS A 122 -2.72 -13.64 -12.85
CA HIS A 122 -1.61 -13.32 -13.76
C HIS A 122 -0.51 -12.49 -13.05
N LEU A 123 -0.90 -11.46 -12.28
CA LEU A 123 0.04 -10.68 -11.47
C LEU A 123 0.72 -11.55 -10.42
N ARG A 124 -0.02 -12.40 -9.71
CA ARG A 124 0.53 -13.33 -8.73
C ARG A 124 1.57 -14.25 -9.35
N ALA A 125 1.23 -14.92 -10.44
CA ALA A 125 2.15 -15.81 -11.14
C ALA A 125 3.41 -15.09 -11.62
N TRP A 126 3.32 -13.80 -11.99
CA TRP A 126 4.47 -12.99 -12.36
C TRP A 126 5.33 -12.66 -11.13
N VAL A 127 4.72 -12.31 -9.99
CA VAL A 127 5.45 -12.09 -8.72
C VAL A 127 6.16 -13.38 -8.29
N GLU A 128 5.47 -14.52 -8.30
CA GLU A 128 6.04 -15.83 -7.92
C GLU A 128 7.31 -16.19 -8.73
N ARG A 129 7.41 -15.68 -9.98
CA ARG A 129 8.60 -15.86 -10.83
C ARG A 129 9.74 -14.89 -10.52
N GLY A 130 9.56 -13.94 -9.58
CA GLY A 130 10.61 -13.01 -9.13
C GLY A 130 10.33 -11.54 -9.47
N GLY A 131 9.07 -11.20 -9.77
CA GLY A 131 8.64 -9.82 -9.96
C GLY A 131 8.38 -9.10 -8.64
N THR A 132 8.58 -7.79 -8.60
CA THR A 132 8.21 -6.92 -7.47
C THR A 132 6.97 -6.13 -7.83
N LEU A 133 5.88 -6.37 -7.11
CA LEU A 133 4.60 -5.68 -7.27
C LEU A 133 4.43 -4.64 -6.16
N ILE A 134 4.32 -3.37 -6.53
CA ILE A 134 4.13 -2.26 -5.60
C ILE A 134 2.70 -1.75 -5.73
N LEU A 135 1.96 -1.82 -4.62
CA LEU A 135 0.55 -1.44 -4.53
C LEU A 135 0.40 -0.21 -3.63
N ILE A 136 -0.18 0.87 -4.15
CA ILE A 136 -0.30 2.14 -3.44
C ILE A 136 -1.75 2.41 -3.12
N LYS A 137 -2.07 2.64 -1.82
CA LYS A 137 -3.34 3.11 -1.30
C LYS A 137 -4.54 2.28 -1.79
N GLY A 138 -5.38 2.78 -2.69
CA GLY A 138 -6.50 2.01 -3.21
C GLY A 138 -6.10 0.75 -3.98
N ALA A 139 -4.93 0.73 -4.64
CA ALA A 139 -4.38 -0.49 -5.23
C ALA A 139 -3.95 -1.50 -4.15
N ALA A 140 -3.45 -1.05 -2.98
CA ALA A 140 -3.15 -1.94 -1.85
C ALA A 140 -4.44 -2.58 -1.29
N VAL A 141 -5.53 -1.79 -1.21
CA VAL A 141 -6.86 -2.31 -0.86
C VAL A 141 -7.31 -3.38 -1.86
N PHE A 142 -7.16 -3.12 -3.17
CA PHE A 142 -7.44 -4.12 -4.21
C PHE A 142 -6.65 -5.41 -3.97
N GLY A 143 -5.34 -5.30 -3.70
CA GLY A 143 -4.47 -6.46 -3.42
C GLY A 143 -4.91 -7.28 -2.20
N ALA A 144 -5.51 -6.64 -1.20
CA ALA A 144 -6.00 -7.25 0.03
C ALA A 144 -7.41 -7.85 -0.07
N LEU A 145 -8.14 -7.64 -1.18
CA LEU A 145 -9.46 -8.25 -1.37
C LEU A 145 -9.35 -9.77 -1.36
N LYS A 146 -10.31 -10.45 -0.75
CA LYS A 146 -10.36 -11.91 -0.61
C LYS A 146 -10.25 -12.63 -1.96
N ASP A 147 -10.95 -12.15 -2.98
CA ASP A 147 -10.96 -12.75 -4.31
C ASP A 147 -9.68 -12.47 -5.12
N VAL A 148 -8.91 -11.47 -4.69
CA VAL A 148 -7.62 -11.07 -5.27
C VAL A 148 -6.47 -11.73 -4.54
N ASN A 149 -6.43 -11.60 -3.22
CA ASN A 149 -5.50 -12.24 -2.29
C ASN A 149 -4.02 -12.17 -2.73
N LEU A 150 -3.57 -10.98 -3.15
CA LEU A 150 -2.16 -10.71 -3.46
C LEU A 150 -1.32 -10.47 -2.21
N THR A 151 -1.95 -10.30 -1.05
CA THR A 151 -1.33 -10.11 0.27
C THR A 151 -2.11 -10.84 1.33
N SER A 152 -1.44 -11.27 2.40
CA SER A 152 -2.06 -11.84 3.60
C SER A 152 -2.64 -10.78 4.54
N SER A 153 -2.18 -9.53 4.40
CA SER A 153 -2.68 -8.40 5.19
C SER A 153 -4.15 -8.09 4.89
N ARG A 154 -4.85 -7.58 5.89
CA ARG A 154 -6.29 -7.25 5.80
C ARG A 154 -6.55 -5.84 6.28
N LEU A 155 -7.59 -5.23 5.73
CA LEU A 155 -8.06 -3.93 6.21
C LEU A 155 -8.75 -4.05 7.55
N VAL A 156 -8.49 -3.08 8.42
CA VAL A 156 -9.22 -2.92 9.68
C VAL A 156 -10.69 -2.68 9.40
N GLY A 157 -11.56 -3.48 10.05
CA GLY A 157 -13.01 -3.41 9.88
C GLY A 157 -13.54 -4.09 8.63
N SER A 158 -12.71 -4.86 7.90
CA SER A 158 -13.20 -5.77 6.86
C SER A 158 -13.86 -7.01 7.48
N GLU A 159 -14.69 -7.71 6.70
CA GLU A 159 -15.32 -8.97 7.15
C GLU A 159 -14.27 -10.03 7.50
N GLU A 160 -13.13 -10.03 6.80
CA GLU A 160 -12.02 -10.93 7.07
C GLU A 160 -11.28 -10.57 8.36
N ASP A 161 -11.16 -9.29 8.70
CA ASP A 161 -10.61 -8.83 9.98
C ASP A 161 -11.50 -9.27 11.13
N ASP A 162 -12.82 -9.10 11.00
CA ASP A 162 -13.81 -9.57 11.96
C ASP A 162 -13.77 -11.09 12.13
N ALA A 163 -13.62 -11.86 11.06
CA ALA A 163 -13.52 -13.32 11.09
C ALA A 163 -12.21 -13.80 11.73
N ALA A 164 -11.11 -13.08 11.53
CA ALA A 164 -9.83 -13.39 12.16
C ALA A 164 -9.84 -13.08 13.66
N ALA A 165 -10.50 -11.99 14.08
CA ALA A 165 -10.69 -11.61 15.48
C ALA A 165 -11.65 -12.55 16.25
N ALA A 166 -12.57 -13.21 15.52
CA ALA A 166 -13.52 -14.16 16.09
C ALA A 166 -12.95 -15.58 16.30
N LYS A 167 -11.77 -15.89 15.76
CA LYS A 167 -11.07 -17.16 16.03
C LYS A 167 -10.33 -17.03 17.36
N PRO A 168 -10.72 -17.76 18.42
CA PRO A 168 -9.94 -17.77 19.66
C PRO A 168 -8.57 -18.40 19.35
N ASP A 169 -7.52 -17.84 19.93
CA ASP A 169 -6.19 -18.44 19.95
C ASP A 169 -6.32 -19.92 20.39
N ALA A 170 -5.94 -20.83 19.50
CA ALA A 170 -5.96 -22.27 19.78
C ALA A 170 -4.81 -22.63 20.74
N GLY A 171 -4.94 -22.24 22.01
CA GLY A 171 -3.91 -22.39 23.03
C GLY A 171 -4.45 -22.40 24.46
N ALA A 172 -5.67 -22.89 24.71
CA ALA A 172 -6.10 -23.32 26.05
C ALA A 172 -7.34 -24.19 25.94
N ALA A 173 -7.11 -25.48 25.72
CA ALA A 173 -8.18 -26.48 25.87
C ALA A 173 -8.42 -26.75 27.35
N THR A 174 -9.57 -26.34 27.88
CA THR A 174 -10.14 -26.96 29.04
C THR A 174 -11.53 -27.45 28.65
N GLN A 175 -11.69 -28.76 28.81
CA GLN A 175 -12.89 -29.53 28.51
C GLN A 175 -14.07 -29.10 29.39
N ALA A 176 -15.24 -28.91 28.77
CA ALA A 176 -16.53 -29.08 29.46
C ALA A 176 -17.53 -29.70 28.49
N THR A 177 -18.10 -30.79 28.95
CA THR A 177 -18.99 -31.76 28.32
C THR A 177 -20.36 -31.15 27.93
N PRO A 178 -21.05 -31.67 26.90
CA PRO A 178 -22.34 -31.17 26.45
C PRO A 178 -23.54 -31.84 27.10
N THR A 179 -24.64 -31.13 27.25
CA THR A 179 -25.96 -31.67 27.48
C THR A 179 -26.99 -31.10 26.52
N PRO A 180 -27.92 -31.91 26.00
CA PRO A 180 -28.64 -31.65 24.76
C PRO A 180 -30.04 -31.03 24.89
N THR A 181 -30.44 -30.39 23.79
CA THR A 181 -31.72 -30.19 23.06
C THR A 181 -33.08 -30.21 23.83
N PRO A 182 -34.14 -29.48 23.39
CA PRO A 182 -34.86 -29.91 22.18
C PRO A 182 -35.38 -28.82 21.20
N ALA A 183 -35.78 -29.33 20.07
CA ALA A 183 -36.33 -28.70 18.91
C ALA A 183 -37.79 -28.21 19.06
N ALA A 184 -38.19 -27.24 18.21
CA ALA A 184 -39.54 -27.11 17.63
C ALA A 184 -39.43 -26.19 16.38
N GLU A 185 -39.62 -26.75 15.30
CA GLU A 185 -40.57 -26.71 14.19
C GLU A 185 -41.32 -25.37 13.95
N GLY A 186 -41.23 -24.95 12.68
CA GLY A 186 -42.44 -24.63 11.92
C GLY A 186 -42.53 -23.27 11.26
N ALA A 187 -42.53 -23.31 9.98
CA ALA A 187 -43.50 -22.72 9.07
C ALA A 187 -42.99 -21.70 8.04
N GLN A 188 -43.18 -22.15 6.85
CA GLN A 188 -43.14 -21.54 5.49
C GLN A 188 -44.04 -20.30 5.34
N GLN A 189 -43.66 -19.42 4.42
CA GLN A 189 -44.44 -19.04 3.22
C GLN A 189 -43.84 -17.81 2.55
N GLN A 190 -43.40 -17.99 1.29
CA GLN A 190 -43.95 -17.42 0.03
C GLN A 190 -44.13 -15.89 0.02
N GLY A 191 -43.37 -15.17 -0.76
CA GLY A 191 -43.52 -14.97 -2.20
C GLY A 191 -44.01 -13.56 -2.53
N ARG A 192 -43.27 -12.81 -3.28
CA ARG A 192 -43.77 -12.11 -4.48
C ARG A 192 -42.74 -11.14 -5.07
N ARG A 193 -42.52 -11.37 -6.33
CA ARG A 193 -41.91 -10.52 -7.35
C ARG A 193 -42.67 -9.19 -7.48
N ALA A 194 -41.96 -8.06 -7.61
CA ALA A 194 -42.42 -6.95 -8.41
C ALA A 194 -41.22 -6.16 -8.96
N GLN A 195 -41.16 -6.08 -10.26
CA GLN A 195 -40.41 -5.14 -11.10
C GLN A 195 -40.92 -3.73 -10.89
N GLN A 196 -40.02 -2.72 -11.00
CA GLN A 196 -40.30 -1.38 -11.59
C GLN A 196 -39.00 -0.63 -11.57
N ALA A 197 -38.41 -0.34 -12.73
CA ALA A 197 -38.68 0.83 -13.58
C ALA A 197 -38.08 2.13 -13.03
N SER A 198 -37.01 2.54 -13.69
CA SER A 198 -36.31 3.81 -13.59
C SER A 198 -37.24 5.01 -13.82
N ALA A 199 -37.23 5.95 -12.89
CA ALA A 199 -37.69 7.29 -13.13
C ALA A 199 -36.61 8.29 -12.73
N GLN A 200 -36.08 9.00 -13.71
CA GLN A 200 -35.18 10.13 -13.52
C GLN A 200 -35.95 11.31 -12.91
N THR A 201 -35.41 11.90 -11.88
CA THR A 201 -35.94 13.10 -11.24
C THR A 201 -35.48 14.39 -11.93
N PRO A 202 -36.29 15.47 -11.90
CA PRO A 202 -36.11 16.69 -12.70
C PRO A 202 -34.94 17.62 -12.28
N GLU A 203 -34.14 17.28 -11.30
CA GLU A 203 -33.08 18.16 -10.75
C GLU A 203 -31.78 18.24 -11.58
N GLN A 204 -31.63 17.41 -12.61
CA GLN A 204 -30.41 17.44 -13.43
C GLN A 204 -30.43 18.44 -14.60
N GLN A 205 -31.53 19.19 -14.80
CA GLN A 205 -31.64 20.17 -15.89
C GLN A 205 -31.35 21.62 -15.49
N GLN A 206 -31.12 21.94 -14.23
CA GLN A 206 -30.90 23.33 -13.78
C GLN A 206 -29.44 23.77 -13.61
N ILE A 207 -28.49 22.90 -13.87
CA ILE A 207 -27.05 23.28 -13.74
C ILE A 207 -26.46 23.94 -15.00
N ALA A 208 -27.24 24.04 -16.08
CA ALA A 208 -26.76 24.60 -17.36
C ALA A 208 -27.11 26.08 -17.58
N SER A 209 -27.84 26.76 -16.69
CA SER A 209 -28.12 28.18 -16.83
C SER A 209 -27.63 28.93 -15.59
N GLY A 210 -26.49 29.59 -15.71
CA GLY A 210 -25.89 30.43 -14.67
C GLY A 210 -26.78 31.63 -14.33
N GLN A 211 -27.45 31.53 -13.21
CA GLN A 211 -28.01 32.69 -12.50
C GLN A 211 -27.70 32.54 -11.02
N THR A 212 -26.75 33.35 -10.55
CA THR A 212 -26.45 33.56 -9.15
C THR A 212 -27.55 34.38 -8.51
N GLU A 213 -28.44 33.76 -7.77
CA GLU A 213 -29.28 34.45 -6.80
C GLU A 213 -28.62 34.43 -5.42
N LYS A 214 -28.50 35.63 -4.85
CA LYS A 214 -27.98 35.93 -3.51
C LYS A 214 -28.97 35.36 -2.47
N MET A 215 -28.57 34.29 -1.78
CA MET A 215 -29.33 33.80 -0.62
C MET A 215 -28.83 34.43 0.67
N GLU A 216 -29.67 35.25 1.27
CA GLU A 216 -29.59 35.74 2.63
C GLU A 216 -30.44 34.80 3.50
N GLY A 217 -29.84 34.14 4.48
CA GLY A 217 -30.52 33.27 5.46
C GLY A 217 -29.65 32.07 5.87
N ALA A 218 -29.42 31.88 7.18
CA ALA A 218 -28.73 30.73 7.72
C ALA A 218 -29.42 29.42 7.29
N PRO A 219 -28.64 28.38 6.94
CA PRO A 219 -29.24 27.11 6.53
C PRO A 219 -29.94 26.44 7.73
N PRO A 220 -31.12 25.82 7.50
CA PRO A 220 -31.78 25.04 8.55
C PRO A 220 -30.91 23.85 8.95
N ASP A 221 -30.89 23.50 10.24
CA ASP A 221 -30.25 22.31 10.78
C ASP A 221 -30.73 21.07 9.99
N LEU A 222 -29.87 20.57 9.11
CA LEU A 222 -30.08 19.30 8.44
C LEU A 222 -29.89 18.17 9.46
N PRO A 223 -30.83 17.23 9.55
CA PRO A 223 -30.66 16.06 10.39
C PRO A 223 -29.40 15.27 9.91
N PRO A 224 -28.63 14.69 10.83
CA PRO A 224 -27.44 13.93 10.44
C PRO A 224 -27.84 12.80 9.51
N ILE A 225 -27.20 12.75 8.34
CA ILE A 225 -27.37 11.66 7.36
C ILE A 225 -26.86 10.39 8.03
N ALA A 226 -27.78 9.54 8.47
CA ALA A 226 -27.44 8.23 8.98
C ALA A 226 -26.88 7.37 7.84
N SER A 227 -25.59 7.12 7.85
CA SER A 227 -24.99 6.12 6.98
C SER A 227 -25.53 4.74 7.32
N PRO A 228 -25.95 3.93 6.34
CA PRO A 228 -26.53 2.61 6.64
C PRO A 228 -25.45 1.68 7.23
N SER A 229 -25.73 1.18 8.42
CA SER A 229 -25.25 -0.07 9.03
C SER A 229 -23.73 -0.37 9.13
N ALA A 230 -22.87 0.63 9.29
CA ALA A 230 -21.56 0.37 9.87
C ALA A 230 -21.74 0.21 11.39
N ARG A 231 -21.25 -0.89 11.99
CA ARG A 231 -21.20 -1.01 13.45
C ARG A 231 -20.31 0.11 13.98
N PRO A 232 -20.83 1.05 14.81
CA PRO A 232 -20.06 2.20 15.26
C PRO A 232 -18.75 1.73 15.91
N GLY A 233 -17.61 2.24 15.44
CA GLY A 233 -16.30 2.03 16.04
C GLY A 233 -15.44 0.86 15.54
N ARG A 234 -15.86 0.11 14.51
CA ARG A 234 -15.05 -0.97 13.93
C ARG A 234 -14.44 -0.64 12.57
N VAL A 235 -15.08 0.22 11.80
CA VAL A 235 -14.60 0.66 10.50
C VAL A 235 -14.02 2.06 10.63
N PRO A 236 -12.78 2.30 10.17
CA PRO A 236 -12.19 3.62 10.21
C PRO A 236 -13.00 4.61 9.37
N GLU A 237 -13.28 5.77 9.93
CA GLU A 237 -13.79 6.90 9.14
C GLU A 237 -12.64 7.51 8.34
N GLY A 238 -12.94 8.06 7.17
CA GLY A 238 -11.95 8.73 6.33
C GLY A 238 -11.25 9.87 7.08
N VAL A 239 -9.92 9.90 7.04
CA VAL A 239 -9.11 10.98 7.61
C VAL A 239 -9.04 12.12 6.60
N PRO A 240 -9.48 13.34 6.93
CA PRO A 240 -9.44 14.45 5.99
C PRO A 240 -8.03 14.98 5.70
N GLY A 241 -7.05 14.58 6.51
CA GLY A 241 -5.65 14.90 6.37
C GLY A 241 -4.99 15.16 7.72
N ALA A 242 -4.03 14.30 8.05
CA ALA A 242 -3.24 14.43 9.27
C ALA A 242 -1.84 13.86 9.09
N ILE A 243 -0.92 14.22 9.97
CA ILE A 243 0.45 13.74 10.00
C ILE A 243 0.62 12.91 11.26
N PHE A 244 1.13 11.70 11.08
CA PHE A 244 1.35 10.77 12.17
C PHE A 244 2.81 10.34 12.27
N ARG A 245 3.21 9.97 13.46
CA ARG A 245 4.51 9.35 13.73
C ARG A 245 4.38 7.84 13.59
N ALA A 246 5.22 7.25 12.74
CA ALA A 246 5.33 5.81 12.57
C ALA A 246 6.76 5.35 12.87
N THR A 247 6.92 4.08 13.24
CA THR A 247 8.20 3.47 13.59
C THR A 247 8.71 2.62 12.43
N LEU A 248 9.99 2.79 12.07
CA LEU A 248 10.68 2.05 11.03
C LEU A 248 11.28 0.75 11.58
N ASP A 249 11.08 -0.35 10.87
CA ASP A 249 11.88 -1.56 11.03
C ASP A 249 13.19 -1.38 10.26
N ARG A 250 14.30 -1.22 10.95
CA ARG A 250 15.62 -0.97 10.35
C ARG A 250 16.31 -2.23 9.85
N THR A 251 15.71 -3.39 9.98
CA THR A 251 16.29 -4.67 9.53
C THR A 251 15.97 -4.97 8.07
N THR A 252 15.00 -4.28 7.47
CA THR A 252 14.58 -4.47 6.09
C THR A 252 15.32 -3.56 5.10
N PRO A 253 15.60 -4.02 3.87
CA PRO A 253 16.15 -3.17 2.81
C PRO A 253 15.29 -1.96 2.45
N LEU A 254 13.97 -2.01 2.69
CA LEU A 254 13.06 -0.89 2.45
C LEU A 254 13.44 0.37 3.23
N THR A 255 14.05 0.21 4.40
CA THR A 255 14.40 1.32 5.29
C THR A 255 15.87 1.74 5.21
N TYR A 256 16.61 1.26 4.23
CA TYR A 256 18.00 1.65 4.03
C TYR A 256 18.14 3.17 3.83
N GLY A 257 19.11 3.74 4.54
CA GLY A 257 19.43 5.17 4.50
C GLY A 257 18.59 6.06 5.41
N TYR A 258 17.71 5.49 6.23
CA TYR A 258 17.10 6.22 7.34
C TYR A 258 17.98 6.09 8.59
N GLU A 259 18.26 7.22 9.22
CA GLU A 259 19.06 7.28 10.46
C GLU A 259 18.15 7.17 11.69
N ASP A 260 16.99 7.82 11.62
CA ASP A 260 15.99 7.81 12.68
C ASP A 260 15.16 6.53 12.67
N VAL A 261 14.69 6.12 13.83
CA VAL A 261 13.75 5.01 14.00
C VAL A 261 12.29 5.42 13.83
N THR A 262 12.01 6.71 13.72
CA THR A 262 10.66 7.25 13.55
C THR A 262 10.56 8.13 12.32
N LEU A 263 9.41 8.07 11.66
CA LEU A 263 9.11 8.86 10.47
C LEU A 263 7.76 9.53 10.62
N SER A 264 7.67 10.80 10.21
CA SER A 264 6.39 11.49 10.09
C SER A 264 5.78 11.19 8.72
N VAL A 265 4.55 10.70 8.69
CA VAL A 265 3.85 10.27 7.48
C VAL A 265 2.47 10.93 7.35
N PRO A 266 2.04 11.30 6.14
CA PRO A 266 0.69 11.79 5.90
C PRO A 266 -0.30 10.62 5.88
N VAL A 267 -1.51 10.88 6.35
CA VAL A 267 -2.67 9.98 6.24
C VAL A 267 -3.86 10.82 5.80
N ASP A 268 -4.48 10.47 4.68
CA ASP A 268 -5.66 11.13 4.13
C ASP A 268 -6.73 10.11 3.64
N SER A 269 -6.71 8.92 4.23
CA SER A 269 -7.69 7.85 3.97
C SER A 269 -8.16 7.17 5.25
N GLY A 270 -9.01 6.15 5.11
CA GLY A 270 -9.35 5.20 6.17
C GLY A 270 -8.79 3.79 5.88
N TYR A 271 -7.78 3.68 5.02
CA TYR A 271 -7.20 2.39 4.63
C TYR A 271 -6.11 1.97 5.60
N PHE A 272 -6.52 1.36 6.71
CA PHE A 272 -5.61 0.87 7.73
C PHE A 272 -5.42 -0.64 7.56
N PHE A 273 -4.18 -1.07 7.46
CA PHE A 273 -3.83 -2.48 7.25
C PHE A 273 -3.37 -3.12 8.55
N ARG A 274 -3.87 -4.30 8.85
CA ARG A 274 -3.30 -5.15 9.90
C ARG A 274 -1.87 -5.52 9.52
N PRO A 275 -0.93 -5.54 10.48
CA PRO A 275 0.41 -6.01 10.21
C PRO A 275 0.40 -7.42 9.62
N SER A 276 1.21 -7.63 8.59
CA SER A 276 1.40 -8.95 8.00
C SER A 276 2.09 -9.89 9.01
N LYS A 277 1.66 -11.14 9.01
CA LYS A 277 2.31 -12.24 9.75
C LYS A 277 3.26 -13.05 8.86
N GLU A 278 3.19 -12.87 7.55
CA GLU A 278 3.93 -13.63 6.54
C GLU A 278 5.11 -12.83 5.96
N GLY A 279 5.16 -11.53 6.24
CA GLY A 279 6.16 -10.62 5.70
C GLY A 279 6.68 -9.61 6.71
N THR A 280 7.35 -8.59 6.21
CA THR A 280 7.96 -7.52 6.97
C THR A 280 7.05 -6.31 7.01
N ASN A 281 6.85 -5.75 8.20
CA ASN A 281 6.11 -4.51 8.40
C ASN A 281 7.12 -3.36 8.54
N ALA A 282 7.54 -2.82 7.41
CA ALA A 282 8.66 -1.88 7.34
C ALA A 282 8.38 -0.54 8.06
N LEU A 283 7.11 -0.15 8.17
CA LEU A 283 6.69 1.07 8.86
C LEU A 283 5.34 0.84 9.55
N ILE A 284 5.29 1.02 10.87
CA ILE A 284 4.13 0.71 11.73
C ILE A 284 3.78 1.90 12.62
N PHE A 285 2.49 2.14 12.83
CA PHE A 285 1.99 3.04 13.86
C PHE A 285 2.06 2.37 15.23
N SER A 286 2.61 3.07 16.25
CA SER A 286 2.74 2.52 17.60
C SER A 286 1.38 2.07 18.17
N ALA A 287 1.35 0.87 18.76
CA ALA A 287 0.21 0.39 19.53
C ALA A 287 0.17 0.97 20.97
N ASP A 288 1.28 1.55 21.46
CA ASP A 288 1.36 2.12 22.80
C ASP A 288 0.51 3.40 22.91
N GLU A 289 -0.56 3.33 23.68
CA GLU A 289 -1.48 4.45 23.92
C GLU A 289 -0.81 5.66 24.61
N LYS A 290 0.30 5.44 25.31
CA LYS A 290 1.05 6.49 25.99
C LYS A 290 1.87 7.35 25.01
N GLN A 291 2.13 6.82 23.80
CA GLN A 291 2.85 7.55 22.78
C GLN A 291 1.89 8.37 21.91
N PRO A 292 2.08 9.69 21.79
CA PRO A 292 1.29 10.50 20.88
C PRO A 292 1.62 10.13 19.43
N LEU A 293 0.65 9.62 18.69
CA LEU A 293 0.82 9.31 17.28
C LEU A 293 0.70 10.54 16.40
N ARG A 294 -0.34 11.35 16.62
CA ARG A 294 -0.65 12.51 15.81
C ARG A 294 0.35 13.63 16.03
N VAL A 295 0.95 14.10 14.94
CA VAL A 295 1.87 15.24 14.92
C VAL A 295 1.10 16.52 14.57
N ALA A 296 0.20 16.45 13.58
CA ALA A 296 -0.62 17.58 13.12
C ALA A 296 -1.87 17.10 12.39
N GLY A 297 -2.82 18.00 12.14
CA GLY A 297 -4.04 17.73 11.41
C GLY A 297 -5.15 17.17 12.29
N PHE A 298 -6.21 16.64 11.63
CA PHE A 298 -7.41 16.16 12.29
C PHE A 298 -7.67 14.68 12.00
N ILE A 299 -8.08 13.94 13.01
CA ILE A 299 -8.59 12.58 12.95
C ILE A 299 -9.64 12.40 14.03
N TRP A 300 -10.65 11.59 13.76
CA TRP A 300 -11.67 11.22 14.75
C TRP A 300 -11.02 10.35 15.84
N PRO A 301 -11.36 10.56 17.13
CA PRO A 301 -10.74 9.79 18.23
C PRO A 301 -10.88 8.28 18.08
N THR A 302 -12.04 7.81 17.62
CA THR A 302 -12.31 6.39 17.33
C THR A 302 -11.41 5.86 16.21
N THR A 303 -11.23 6.64 15.15
CA THR A 303 -10.38 6.30 14.00
C THR A 303 -8.90 6.31 14.40
N GLU A 304 -8.45 7.25 15.26
CA GLU A 304 -7.07 7.25 15.79
C GLU A 304 -6.77 5.99 16.61
N GLN A 305 -7.74 5.49 17.37
CA GLN A 305 -7.59 4.21 18.08
C GLN A 305 -7.44 3.03 17.12
N LEU A 306 -8.20 3.01 16.03
CA LEU A 306 -8.11 1.97 15.00
C LEU A 306 -6.81 2.02 14.20
N LEU A 307 -6.20 3.20 14.07
CA LEU A 307 -4.90 3.39 13.41
C LEU A 307 -3.75 2.77 14.22
N ARG A 308 -3.85 2.72 15.54
CA ARG A 308 -2.80 2.18 16.41
C ARG A 308 -2.50 0.72 16.09
N GLY A 309 -1.21 0.39 16.00
CA GLY A 309 -0.72 -0.94 15.69
C GLY A 309 -0.97 -1.38 14.25
N THR A 310 -1.42 -0.50 13.37
CA THR A 310 -1.57 -0.81 11.95
C THR A 310 -0.28 -0.53 11.18
N ALA A 311 -0.11 -1.17 10.02
CA ALA A 311 1.05 -1.01 9.19
C ALA A 311 0.81 0.04 8.09
N TYR A 312 1.83 0.89 7.86
CA TYR A 312 1.85 1.87 6.78
C TYR A 312 2.55 1.32 5.54
N VAL A 313 3.64 0.56 5.72
CA VAL A 313 4.35 -0.14 4.64
C VAL A 313 4.54 -1.59 5.04
N ILE A 314 4.09 -2.48 4.17
CA ILE A 314 4.22 -3.94 4.31
C ILE A 314 4.96 -4.47 3.09
N GLU A 315 5.83 -5.45 3.30
CA GLU A 315 6.46 -6.24 2.25
C GLU A 315 6.20 -7.70 2.54
N GLU A 316 5.73 -8.44 1.54
CA GLU A 316 5.48 -9.88 1.64
C GLU A 316 6.21 -10.64 0.53
N PRO A 317 7.03 -11.63 0.87
CA PRO A 317 7.61 -12.51 -0.11
C PRO A 317 6.52 -13.40 -0.74
N THR A 318 6.56 -13.56 -2.05
CA THR A 318 5.61 -14.38 -2.79
C THR A 318 6.35 -15.19 -3.86
N GLY A 319 6.60 -16.46 -3.59
CA GLY A 319 7.48 -17.28 -4.42
C GLY A 319 8.92 -16.75 -4.40
N ARG A 320 9.40 -16.28 -5.56
CA ARG A 320 10.73 -15.64 -5.68
C ARG A 320 10.67 -14.13 -5.78
N GLY A 321 9.50 -13.55 -5.68
CA GLY A 321 9.29 -12.10 -5.78
C GLY A 321 8.62 -11.55 -4.54
N HIS A 322 8.19 -10.29 -4.63
CA HIS A 322 7.71 -9.52 -3.49
C HIS A 322 6.48 -8.71 -3.84
N VAL A 323 5.57 -8.58 -2.88
CA VAL A 323 4.47 -7.64 -2.92
C VAL A 323 4.71 -6.58 -1.85
N VAL A 324 4.78 -5.31 -2.26
CA VAL A 324 4.96 -4.18 -1.35
C VAL A 324 3.70 -3.34 -1.33
N LEU A 325 3.13 -3.13 -0.15
CA LEU A 325 1.94 -2.33 0.06
C LEU A 325 2.28 -1.02 0.76
N TYR A 326 1.70 0.06 0.26
CA TYR A 326 1.68 1.37 0.89
C TYR A 326 0.24 1.72 1.26
N ALA A 327 -0.03 1.95 2.54
CA ALA A 327 -1.36 2.37 3.01
C ALA A 327 -1.77 3.74 2.45
N GLU A 328 -0.79 4.61 2.21
CA GLU A 328 -0.97 5.94 1.63
C GLU A 328 0.02 6.18 0.49
N ASP A 329 -0.15 7.28 -0.26
CA ASP A 329 0.75 7.60 -1.38
C ASP A 329 2.14 8.03 -0.88
N PRO A 330 3.22 7.27 -1.16
CA PRO A 330 4.58 7.61 -0.74
C PRO A 330 5.15 8.84 -1.43
N ASN A 331 4.54 9.29 -2.53
CA ASN A 331 4.92 10.50 -3.26
C ASN A 331 3.89 11.62 -3.07
N TYR A 332 3.20 11.65 -1.94
CA TYR A 332 2.07 12.51 -1.66
C TYR A 332 2.23 13.92 -2.26
N ARG A 333 1.44 14.21 -3.30
CA ARG A 333 1.41 15.48 -4.06
C ARG A 333 2.79 15.97 -4.52
N ALA A 334 3.79 15.08 -4.62
CA ALA A 334 5.19 15.37 -4.95
C ALA A 334 5.90 16.36 -3.98
N ILE A 335 5.28 16.68 -2.84
CA ILE A 335 5.84 17.60 -1.82
C ILE A 335 6.33 16.88 -0.56
N TRP A 336 5.73 15.73 -0.21
CA TRP A 336 6.10 14.97 0.98
C TRP A 336 7.26 14.03 0.70
N ARG A 337 8.44 14.37 1.23
CA ARG A 337 9.70 13.69 0.88
C ARG A 337 10.09 12.54 1.83
N SER A 338 9.54 12.51 3.04
CA SER A 338 9.96 11.55 4.07
C SER A 338 9.76 10.09 3.63
N THR A 339 8.72 9.80 2.84
CA THR A 339 8.37 8.46 2.36
C THR A 339 8.94 8.11 0.98
N THR A 340 9.46 9.11 0.25
CA THR A 340 10.00 8.89 -1.10
C THR A 340 11.16 7.89 -1.11
N ARG A 341 12.03 7.90 -0.09
CA ARG A 341 13.14 6.94 0.00
C ARG A 341 12.67 5.50 0.18
N LEU A 342 11.63 5.26 1.00
CA LEU A 342 10.98 3.94 1.12
C LEU A 342 10.51 3.46 -0.26
N PHE A 343 9.86 4.35 -1.00
CA PHE A 343 9.36 4.04 -2.35
C PHE A 343 10.50 3.70 -3.31
N PHE A 344 11.61 4.46 -3.30
CA PHE A 344 12.78 4.13 -4.12
C PHE A 344 13.40 2.80 -3.72
N ASN A 345 13.54 2.54 -2.42
CA ASN A 345 14.08 1.28 -1.92
C ASN A 345 13.24 0.08 -2.37
N SER A 346 11.91 0.22 -2.49
CA SER A 346 11.04 -0.88 -2.88
C SER A 346 11.24 -1.37 -4.32
N PHE A 347 11.69 -0.53 -5.24
CA PHE A 347 11.98 -0.97 -6.60
C PHE A 347 13.49 -1.11 -6.90
N LEU A 348 14.37 -0.53 -6.07
CA LEU A 348 15.81 -0.67 -6.22
C LEU A 348 16.35 -1.93 -5.54
N PHE A 349 15.82 -2.29 -4.38
CA PHE A 349 16.38 -3.37 -3.57
C PHE A 349 15.53 -4.64 -3.55
N GLN A 350 14.21 -4.55 -3.53
CA GLN A 350 13.35 -5.74 -3.49
C GLN A 350 13.51 -6.69 -4.69
N PRO A 351 13.77 -6.26 -5.94
CA PRO A 351 13.98 -7.19 -7.04
C PRO A 351 15.20 -8.11 -6.92
N ILE A 352 15.96 -8.01 -5.84
CA ILE A 352 17.23 -8.73 -5.64
C ILE A 352 17.25 -9.58 -4.37
N PHE A 353 16.31 -9.44 -3.48
CA PHE A 353 16.12 -10.24 -2.26
C PHE A 353 14.93 -11.17 -2.41
#